data_cab83e2b0fa1a206d526334026e2b261
#
_entry.id   cab83e2b0fa1a206d526334026e2b261
#
_cell.length_a   1.000
_cell.length_b   1.000
_cell.length_c   1.000
_cell.angle_alpha   90.00
_cell.angle_beta   90.00
_cell.angle_gamma   90.00
#
_symmetry.space_group_name_H-M   'P 1'
#
loop_
_entity.id
_entity.type
_entity.pdbx_description
1 polymer ?
#
loop_
_entity_poly.entity_id
_entity_poly.type
_entity_poly.pdbx_seq_one_letter_code
_entity_poly.pdbx_strand_id
1 'polypeptide(L)'
;MKMLLPVLPVAWGLIQPAMAACPPGHTEVRVTENIVPPKIDFSKTSDQIKASKVGDAPMGDYKYAEMTGLTDAVISIDSEIRTTASGPPNGPACIWPSVISVKISTAPIIYVDASHGECRKAVALEHEMGHVALDRQVIERYIPIVHNHVALLAQAIGGVAAPSYDDLAVARGRIEDKVNALLTVIDDSLIADRAAAASAHDSPEEYHRVSMACPAITVDSPSIAPHPERHGS
;
A
#
# COMPACT_ATOMS: atom_id res chain seq x y z
N MET A 1 -62.66 -3.03 -57.48
CA MET A 1 -61.32 -2.62 -57.05
C MET A 1 -61.43 -1.83 -55.78
N LYS A 2 -61.08 -2.42 -54.62
CA LYS A 2 -61.08 -1.74 -53.31
C LYS A 2 -59.65 -1.36 -53.01
N MET A 3 -59.31 -0.05 -53.02
CA MET A 3 -58.01 0.47 -52.59
C MET A 3 -57.93 0.46 -51.07
N LEU A 4 -57.02 -0.34 -50.55
CA LEU A 4 -56.61 -0.32 -49.13
C LEU A 4 -55.50 0.74 -48.98
N LEU A 5 -55.76 1.77 -48.20
CA LEU A 5 -54.77 2.77 -47.79
C LEU A 5 -53.88 2.20 -46.63
N PRO A 6 -52.56 2.31 -46.70
CA PRO A 6 -51.72 1.85 -45.58
C PRO A 6 -51.76 2.87 -44.43
N VAL A 7 -52.10 2.37 -43.23
CA VAL A 7 -51.97 3.14 -41.98
C VAL A 7 -50.51 3.11 -41.56
N LEU A 8 -49.84 4.27 -41.60
CA LEU A 8 -48.48 4.47 -41.08
C LEU A 8 -48.53 4.51 -39.53
N PRO A 9 -47.70 3.73 -38.84
CA PRO A 9 -47.60 3.86 -37.38
C PRO A 9 -46.88 5.15 -37.01
N VAL A 10 -47.53 6.01 -36.25
CA VAL A 10 -46.91 7.17 -35.60
C VAL A 10 -46.06 6.66 -34.47
N ALA A 11 -44.74 6.65 -34.69
CA ALA A 11 -43.76 6.37 -33.63
C ALA A 11 -43.73 7.57 -32.66
N TRP A 12 -44.36 7.40 -31.53
CA TRP A 12 -44.20 8.31 -30.40
C TRP A 12 -42.79 8.12 -29.83
N GLY A 13 -41.83 8.91 -30.30
CA GLY A 13 -40.50 9.04 -29.69
C GLY A 13 -40.70 9.59 -28.30
N LEU A 14 -40.46 8.78 -27.28
CA LEU A 14 -40.33 9.24 -25.90
C LEU A 14 -39.10 10.19 -25.87
N ILE A 15 -39.38 11.49 -25.91
CA ILE A 15 -38.36 12.52 -25.59
C ILE A 15 -38.03 12.37 -24.12
N GLN A 16 -37.02 11.58 -23.80
CA GLN A 16 -36.45 11.60 -22.46
C GLN A 16 -35.85 13.01 -22.25
N PRO A 17 -36.27 13.73 -21.20
CA PRO A 17 -35.65 15.00 -20.90
C PRO A 17 -34.16 14.75 -20.66
N ALA A 18 -33.31 15.36 -21.48
CA ALA A 18 -31.88 15.37 -21.27
C ALA A 18 -31.64 15.95 -19.87
N MET A 19 -31.17 15.15 -18.92
CA MET A 19 -30.77 15.66 -17.62
C MET A 19 -29.73 16.75 -17.86
N ALA A 20 -30.02 17.95 -17.40
CA ALA A 20 -29.09 19.07 -17.55
C ALA A 20 -27.75 18.66 -16.93
N ALA A 21 -26.66 18.86 -17.67
CA ALA A 21 -25.32 18.61 -17.18
C ALA A 21 -25.08 19.47 -15.92
N CYS A 22 -24.52 18.86 -14.89
CA CYS A 22 -24.14 19.61 -13.70
C CYS A 22 -23.09 20.68 -14.04
N PRO A 23 -23.20 21.91 -13.51
CA PRO A 23 -22.15 22.88 -13.69
C PRO A 23 -20.82 22.40 -13.10
N PRO A 24 -19.67 22.88 -13.59
CA PRO A 24 -18.39 22.48 -13.03
C PRO A 24 -18.30 22.93 -11.56
N GLY A 25 -17.80 22.03 -10.72
CA GLY A 25 -17.48 22.30 -9.31
C GLY A 25 -15.98 22.47 -9.12
N HIS A 26 -15.58 23.00 -7.98
CA HIS A 26 -14.18 23.06 -7.55
C HIS A 26 -13.94 21.97 -6.51
N THR A 27 -12.91 21.15 -6.74
CA THR A 27 -12.48 20.09 -5.80
C THR A 27 -11.09 20.44 -5.28
N GLU A 28 -10.94 20.48 -3.98
CA GLU A 28 -9.64 20.54 -3.31
C GLU A 28 -9.11 19.11 -3.13
N VAL A 29 -7.88 18.84 -3.54
CA VAL A 29 -7.21 17.55 -3.32
C VAL A 29 -6.08 17.74 -2.30
N ARG A 30 -6.10 16.93 -1.26
CA ARG A 30 -5.10 16.90 -0.19
C ARG A 30 -4.48 15.52 -0.13
N VAL A 31 -3.16 15.44 -0.23
CA VAL A 31 -2.42 14.19 -0.02
C VAL A 31 -1.46 14.39 1.14
N THR A 32 -1.51 13.48 2.10
CA THR A 32 -0.68 13.52 3.30
C THR A 32 -0.02 12.17 3.53
N GLU A 33 1.10 12.17 4.23
CA GLU A 33 1.76 10.97 4.71
C GLU A 33 1.66 10.86 6.23
N ASN A 34 1.71 9.62 6.73
CA ASN A 34 1.86 9.31 8.13
C ASN A 34 2.84 8.14 8.29
N ILE A 35 4.12 8.46 8.34
CA ILE A 35 5.21 7.48 8.49
C ILE A 35 5.58 7.42 9.97
N VAL A 36 5.12 6.36 10.64
CA VAL A 36 5.44 6.13 12.05
C VAL A 36 6.88 5.62 12.17
N PRO A 37 7.69 6.09 13.14
CA PRO A 37 8.99 5.50 13.42
C PRO A 37 8.90 3.99 13.66
N PRO A 38 9.86 3.19 13.20
CA PRO A 38 9.81 1.74 13.36
C PRO A 38 9.87 1.35 14.83
N LYS A 39 9.06 0.35 15.20
CA LYS A 39 9.19 -0.35 16.48
C LYS A 39 10.23 -1.46 16.31
N ILE A 40 11.23 -1.51 17.19
CA ILE A 40 12.25 -2.56 17.17
C ILE A 40 11.88 -3.62 18.22
N ASP A 41 11.89 -4.90 17.81
CA ASP A 41 11.53 -6.05 18.62
C ASP A 41 12.65 -7.11 18.59
N PHE A 42 13.28 -7.34 19.76
CA PHE A 42 14.31 -8.33 19.98
C PHE A 42 13.79 -9.59 20.69
N SER A 43 12.49 -9.84 20.71
CA SER A 43 11.91 -10.95 21.47
C SER A 43 11.85 -12.27 20.70
N LYS A 44 12.05 -12.25 19.37
CA LYS A 44 11.90 -13.43 18.50
C LYS A 44 13.25 -14.05 18.14
N THR A 45 13.26 -15.37 17.96
CA THR A 45 14.37 -16.10 17.33
C THR A 45 14.22 -16.14 15.81
N SER A 46 15.30 -16.48 15.07
CA SER A 46 15.26 -16.62 13.62
C SER A 46 14.12 -17.53 13.15
N ASP A 47 13.87 -18.66 13.83
CA ASP A 47 12.80 -19.58 13.45
C ASP A 47 11.42 -18.97 13.66
N GLN A 48 11.23 -18.19 14.73
CA GLN A 48 9.98 -17.45 14.98
C GLN A 48 9.78 -16.31 13.97
N ILE A 49 10.86 -15.64 13.57
CA ILE A 49 10.83 -14.61 12.52
C ILE A 49 10.44 -15.24 11.19
N LYS A 50 11.05 -16.36 10.81
CA LYS A 50 10.69 -17.12 9.59
C LYS A 50 9.23 -17.58 9.62
N ALA A 51 8.76 -18.08 10.75
CA ALA A 51 7.38 -18.54 10.92
C ALA A 51 6.35 -17.39 10.85
N SER A 52 6.73 -16.16 11.17
CA SER A 52 5.84 -14.99 11.06
C SER A 52 5.70 -14.47 9.62
N LYS A 53 6.56 -14.87 8.69
CA LYS A 53 6.42 -14.64 7.24
C LYS A 53 5.43 -15.64 6.60
N VAL A 54 4.26 -15.82 7.17
CA VAL A 54 3.20 -16.63 6.57
C VAL A 54 2.46 -15.76 5.54
N GLY A 55 2.86 -15.87 4.29
CA GLY A 55 2.16 -15.30 3.12
C GLY A 55 3.07 -14.46 2.23
N ASP A 56 3.31 -14.94 1.01
CA ASP A 56 3.30 -14.18 -0.24
C ASP A 56 4.58 -13.57 -0.83
N ALA A 57 5.74 -13.66 -0.25
CA ALA A 57 6.92 -13.47 -1.09
C ALA A 57 7.61 -14.82 -1.31
N PRO A 58 7.81 -15.29 -2.56
CA PRO A 58 8.74 -16.38 -2.81
C PRO A 58 10.09 -15.90 -2.29
N MET A 59 10.53 -16.47 -1.16
CA MET A 59 11.94 -16.34 -0.77
C MET A 59 12.72 -16.87 -1.97
N GLY A 60 13.42 -15.98 -2.68
CA GLY A 60 14.38 -16.39 -3.68
C GLY A 60 15.25 -17.50 -3.07
N ASP A 61 15.84 -18.37 -3.89
CA ASP A 61 16.63 -19.56 -3.51
C ASP A 61 17.84 -19.29 -2.58
N TYR A 62 17.74 -18.29 -1.69
CA TYR A 62 18.76 -17.94 -0.69
C TYR A 62 18.77 -18.98 0.43
N LYS A 63 19.18 -20.21 0.07
CA LYS A 63 19.35 -21.37 0.97
C LYS A 63 20.35 -21.17 2.11
N TYR A 64 21.00 -20.00 2.22
CA TYR A 64 22.18 -19.83 3.06
C TYR A 64 22.14 -18.67 4.04
N ALA A 65 21.15 -17.79 3.99
CA ALA A 65 21.09 -16.71 4.97
C ALA A 65 20.27 -17.17 6.19
N GLU A 66 20.92 -17.32 7.33
CA GLU A 66 20.24 -17.26 8.61
C GLU A 66 19.49 -15.90 8.62
N MET A 67 18.17 -15.94 8.65
CA MET A 67 17.37 -14.73 8.74
C MET A 67 17.60 -14.11 10.13
N THR A 68 18.44 -13.08 10.18
CA THR A 68 18.82 -12.41 11.42
C THR A 68 17.90 -11.26 11.78
N GLY A 69 17.12 -10.77 10.80
CA GLY A 69 16.15 -9.70 10.94
C GLY A 69 14.98 -9.83 9.96
N LEU A 70 13.97 -9.01 10.17
CA LEU A 70 12.80 -8.86 9.31
C LEU A 70 12.13 -7.52 9.55
N THR A 71 11.93 -6.75 8.51
CA THR A 71 11.02 -5.60 8.53
C THR A 71 9.63 -6.02 8.10
N ASP A 72 8.67 -5.95 9.04
CA ASP A 72 7.25 -6.15 8.81
C ASP A 72 6.57 -4.78 8.70
N ALA A 73 6.14 -4.41 7.50
CA ALA A 73 5.52 -3.13 7.23
C ALA A 73 4.44 -3.27 6.17
N VAL A 74 3.27 -2.70 6.46
CA VAL A 74 2.18 -2.53 5.51
C VAL A 74 2.11 -1.04 5.17
N ILE A 75 2.07 -0.72 3.87
CA ILE A 75 1.73 0.61 3.40
C ILE A 75 0.23 0.58 3.07
N SER A 76 -0.53 1.55 3.57
CA SER A 76 -1.96 1.70 3.27
C SER A 76 -2.24 3.06 2.65
N ILE A 77 -3.22 3.09 1.72
CA ILE A 77 -3.77 4.30 1.12
C ILE A 77 -5.22 4.42 1.54
N ASP A 78 -5.53 5.40 2.37
CA ASP A 78 -6.88 5.70 2.84
C ASP A 78 -7.40 6.98 2.19
N SER A 79 -8.72 7.06 1.92
CA SER A 79 -9.35 8.26 1.39
C SER A 79 -10.58 8.69 2.17
N GLU A 80 -10.78 10.01 2.28
CA GLU A 80 -12.00 10.65 2.77
C GLU A 80 -12.50 11.61 1.69
N ILE A 81 -13.78 11.50 1.31
CA ILE A 81 -14.39 12.34 0.29
C ILE A 81 -15.53 13.14 0.91
N ARG A 82 -15.39 14.47 0.89
CA ARG A 82 -16.45 15.38 1.22
C ARG A 82 -17.13 15.86 -0.04
N THR A 83 -18.46 15.92 -0.01
CA THR A 83 -19.26 16.34 -1.16
C THR A 83 -20.10 17.56 -0.83
N THR A 84 -20.40 18.34 -1.86
CA THR A 84 -21.37 19.45 -1.82
C THR A 84 -22.45 19.16 -2.84
N ALA A 85 -23.70 19.44 -2.50
CA ALA A 85 -24.83 19.28 -3.40
C ALA A 85 -25.59 20.61 -3.58
N SER A 86 -26.19 20.76 -4.75
CA SER A 86 -27.07 21.90 -5.09
C SER A 86 -28.21 21.42 -5.98
N GLY A 87 -29.39 21.98 -5.78
CA GLY A 87 -30.61 21.69 -6.53
C GLY A 87 -31.85 22.11 -5.76
N PRO A 88 -33.03 22.08 -6.38
CA PRO A 88 -34.31 22.36 -5.69
C PRO A 88 -34.70 21.14 -4.80
N PRO A 89 -35.38 21.38 -3.66
CA PRO A 89 -35.72 20.31 -2.71
C PRO A 89 -36.47 19.08 -3.29
N ASN A 90 -37.31 19.33 -4.31
CA ASN A 90 -38.15 18.28 -4.93
C ASN A 90 -37.83 18.08 -6.41
N GLY A 91 -36.58 18.27 -6.82
CA GLY A 91 -36.18 18.18 -8.22
C GLY A 91 -34.76 17.65 -8.41
N PRO A 92 -34.27 17.66 -9.64
CA PRO A 92 -32.92 17.23 -9.93
C PRO A 92 -31.89 18.01 -9.14
N ALA A 93 -30.91 17.29 -8.59
CA ALA A 93 -29.79 17.86 -7.83
C ALA A 93 -28.48 17.47 -8.48
N CYS A 94 -27.44 18.25 -8.22
CA CYS A 94 -26.07 17.96 -8.59
C CYS A 94 -25.22 17.78 -7.32
N ILE A 95 -24.28 16.83 -7.34
CA ILE A 95 -23.32 16.60 -6.26
C ILE A 95 -21.90 16.63 -6.82
N TRP A 96 -20.99 17.27 -6.10
CA TRP A 96 -19.57 17.38 -6.45
C TRP A 96 -18.70 16.91 -5.29
N PRO A 97 -17.54 16.31 -5.54
CA PRO A 97 -16.51 16.23 -4.53
C PRO A 97 -15.99 17.63 -4.23
N SER A 98 -16.14 18.10 -2.99
CA SER A 98 -15.60 19.40 -2.56
C SER A 98 -14.17 19.28 -2.02
N VAL A 99 -13.88 18.19 -1.31
CA VAL A 99 -12.54 17.83 -0.83
C VAL A 99 -12.33 16.32 -1.02
N ILE A 100 -11.20 15.94 -1.57
CA ILE A 100 -10.71 14.57 -1.58
C ILE A 100 -9.39 14.55 -0.78
N SER A 101 -9.42 13.93 0.38
CA SER A 101 -8.24 13.75 1.22
C SER A 101 -7.72 12.32 1.07
N VAL A 102 -6.45 12.15 0.73
CA VAL A 102 -5.78 10.85 0.65
C VAL A 102 -4.64 10.85 1.65
N LYS A 103 -4.54 9.76 2.42
CA LYS A 103 -3.46 9.55 3.38
C LYS A 103 -2.73 8.26 3.06
N ILE A 104 -1.41 8.35 2.87
CA ILE A 104 -0.52 7.20 2.73
C ILE A 104 0.15 6.98 4.09
N SER A 105 0.03 5.78 4.66
CA SER A 105 0.55 5.49 5.99
C SER A 105 1.29 4.17 6.06
N THR A 106 2.30 4.13 6.96
CA THR A 106 3.02 2.91 7.34
C THR A 106 3.45 2.97 8.79
N ALA A 107 3.49 1.81 9.46
CA ALA A 107 3.92 1.63 10.83
C ALA A 107 4.80 0.36 10.93
N PRO A 108 6.08 0.41 10.55
CA PRO A 108 6.94 -0.74 10.46
C PRO A 108 7.30 -1.32 11.83
N ILE A 109 7.45 -2.65 11.90
CA ILE A 109 8.04 -3.37 13.02
C ILE A 109 9.28 -4.07 12.50
N ILE A 110 10.41 -3.84 13.15
CA ILE A 110 11.68 -4.52 12.86
C ILE A 110 11.88 -5.61 13.90
N TYR A 111 11.90 -6.86 13.48
CA TYR A 111 12.31 -7.99 14.29
C TYR A 111 13.80 -8.26 14.09
N VAL A 112 14.54 -8.41 15.18
CA VAL A 112 15.96 -8.81 15.15
C VAL A 112 16.12 -10.01 16.07
N ASP A 113 16.82 -11.05 15.60
CA ASP A 113 16.98 -12.30 16.33
C ASP A 113 17.64 -12.07 17.71
N ALA A 114 16.90 -12.48 18.76
CA ALA A 114 17.32 -12.34 20.14
C ALA A 114 18.58 -13.15 20.48
N SER A 115 18.84 -14.26 19.77
CA SER A 115 19.91 -15.21 20.10
C SER A 115 21.29 -14.78 19.61
N HIS A 116 21.36 -13.77 18.73
CA HIS A 116 22.62 -13.30 18.17
C HIS A 116 23.39 -12.37 19.13
N GLY A 117 24.71 -12.36 19.00
CA GLY A 117 25.58 -11.39 19.70
C GLY A 117 25.36 -9.96 19.18
N GLU A 118 25.77 -8.98 19.97
CA GLU A 118 25.50 -7.56 19.75
C GLU A 118 25.95 -7.04 18.36
N CYS A 119 27.11 -7.51 17.85
CA CYS A 119 27.57 -7.16 16.51
C CYS A 119 26.56 -7.57 15.44
N ARG A 120 26.11 -8.82 15.47
CA ARG A 120 25.14 -9.32 14.48
C ARG A 120 23.78 -8.64 14.59
N LYS A 121 23.33 -8.35 15.81
CA LYS A 121 22.09 -7.57 16.04
C LYS A 121 22.20 -6.17 15.44
N ALA A 122 23.33 -5.50 15.64
CA ALA A 122 23.53 -4.16 15.09
C ALA A 122 23.54 -4.15 13.56
N VAL A 123 24.22 -5.11 12.93
CA VAL A 123 24.26 -5.24 11.46
C VAL A 123 22.91 -5.61 10.88
N ALA A 124 22.17 -6.53 11.51
CA ALA A 124 20.82 -6.90 11.10
C ALA A 124 19.89 -5.68 11.22
N LEU A 125 19.94 -4.94 12.32
CA LEU A 125 19.14 -3.74 12.51
C LEU A 125 19.46 -2.66 11.45
N GLU A 126 20.74 -2.46 11.12
CA GLU A 126 21.16 -1.53 10.05
C GLU A 126 20.52 -1.92 8.70
N HIS A 127 20.58 -3.20 8.34
CA HIS A 127 19.99 -3.73 7.11
C HIS A 127 18.47 -3.50 7.10
N GLU A 128 17.76 -3.86 8.16
CA GLU A 128 16.31 -3.70 8.27
C GLU A 128 15.88 -2.22 8.27
N MET A 129 16.69 -1.34 8.84
CA MET A 129 16.48 0.11 8.74
C MET A 129 16.60 0.62 7.30
N GLY A 130 17.38 -0.08 6.46
CA GLY A 130 17.44 0.15 5.01
C GLY A 130 16.07 -0.04 4.34
N HIS A 131 15.34 -1.10 4.68
CA HIS A 131 13.97 -1.33 4.18
C HIS A 131 13.02 -0.20 4.60
N VAL A 132 13.10 0.26 5.86
CA VAL A 132 12.29 1.40 6.34
C VAL A 132 12.59 2.68 5.55
N ALA A 133 13.87 2.92 5.25
CA ALA A 133 14.27 4.07 4.44
C ALA A 133 13.75 3.98 3.00
N LEU A 134 13.77 2.79 2.41
CA LEU A 134 13.20 2.52 1.08
C LEU A 134 11.68 2.72 1.04
N ASP A 135 10.95 2.23 2.04
CA ASP A 135 9.51 2.43 2.17
C ASP A 135 9.18 3.93 2.20
N ARG A 136 9.94 4.73 2.97
CA ARG A 136 9.80 6.18 3.00
C ARG A 136 10.01 6.81 1.61
N GLN A 137 11.10 6.45 0.92
CA GLN A 137 11.40 6.97 -0.42
C GLN A 137 10.30 6.64 -1.43
N VAL A 138 9.75 5.42 -1.36
CA VAL A 138 8.62 5.03 -2.22
C VAL A 138 7.40 5.88 -1.92
N ILE A 139 7.02 6.04 -0.65
CA ILE A 139 5.88 6.87 -0.24
C ILE A 139 6.05 8.31 -0.72
N GLU A 140 7.19 8.94 -0.45
CA GLU A 140 7.50 10.33 -0.86
C GLU A 140 7.36 10.52 -2.39
N ARG A 141 7.79 9.53 -3.18
CA ARG A 141 7.65 9.53 -4.65
C ARG A 141 6.19 9.45 -5.09
N TYR A 142 5.34 8.72 -4.34
CA TYR A 142 3.94 8.52 -4.70
C TYR A 142 3.02 9.68 -4.29
N ILE A 143 3.39 10.53 -3.35
CA ILE A 143 2.59 11.70 -2.96
C ILE A 143 2.19 12.57 -4.17
N PRO A 144 3.11 13.06 -5.02
CA PRO A 144 2.76 13.86 -6.19
C PRO A 144 2.00 13.05 -7.25
N ILE A 145 2.26 11.75 -7.39
CA ILE A 145 1.57 10.86 -8.33
C ILE A 145 0.08 10.77 -7.94
N VAL A 146 -0.19 10.44 -6.67
CA VAL A 146 -1.57 10.39 -6.12
C VAL A 146 -2.26 11.73 -6.30
N HIS A 147 -1.63 12.83 -5.89
CA HIS A 147 -2.21 14.16 -6.01
C HIS A 147 -2.63 14.48 -7.45
N ASN A 148 -1.74 14.28 -8.42
CA ASN A 148 -2.00 14.60 -9.82
C ASN A 148 -3.13 13.73 -10.41
N HIS A 149 -3.12 12.41 -10.15
CA HIS A 149 -4.13 11.52 -10.70
C HIS A 149 -5.51 11.76 -10.07
N VAL A 150 -5.58 12.00 -8.75
CA VAL A 150 -6.83 12.32 -8.06
C VAL A 150 -7.37 13.68 -8.53
N ALA A 151 -6.51 14.67 -8.75
CA ALA A 151 -6.92 15.98 -9.27
C ALA A 151 -7.50 15.89 -10.69
N LEU A 152 -6.85 15.11 -11.57
CA LEU A 152 -7.35 14.85 -12.92
C LEU A 152 -8.69 14.09 -12.89
N LEU A 153 -8.80 13.08 -12.03
CA LEU A 153 -10.05 12.34 -11.86
C LEU A 153 -11.17 13.26 -11.33
N ALA A 154 -10.89 14.10 -10.34
CA ALA A 154 -11.86 15.06 -9.79
C ALA A 154 -12.38 16.02 -10.86
N GLN A 155 -11.50 16.51 -11.73
CA GLN A 155 -11.90 17.33 -12.89
C GLN A 155 -12.77 16.54 -13.87
N ALA A 156 -12.41 15.28 -14.16
CA ALA A 156 -13.15 14.42 -15.07
C ALA A 156 -14.52 14.01 -14.52
N ILE A 157 -14.63 13.80 -13.21
CA ILE A 157 -15.91 13.53 -12.55
C ILE A 157 -16.82 14.75 -12.67
N GLY A 158 -16.31 15.95 -12.42
CA GLY A 158 -17.09 17.17 -12.36
C GLY A 158 -18.25 17.04 -11.38
N GLY A 159 -19.47 17.41 -11.83
CA GLY A 159 -20.71 17.19 -11.08
C GLY A 159 -21.45 15.94 -11.53
N VAL A 160 -21.99 15.19 -10.59
CA VAL A 160 -22.84 14.02 -10.82
C VAL A 160 -24.31 14.41 -10.60
N ALA A 161 -25.14 14.22 -11.61
CA ALA A 161 -26.56 14.50 -11.52
C ALA A 161 -27.28 13.38 -10.75
N ALA A 162 -28.19 13.80 -9.86
CA ALA A 162 -29.15 12.95 -9.16
C ALA A 162 -30.57 13.36 -9.55
N PRO A 163 -31.50 12.41 -9.81
CA PRO A 163 -32.89 12.74 -10.15
C PRO A 163 -33.63 13.51 -9.05
N SER A 164 -33.26 13.26 -7.80
CA SER A 164 -33.80 13.93 -6.61
C SER A 164 -32.75 14.04 -5.50
N TYR A 165 -33.08 14.76 -4.42
CA TYR A 165 -32.24 14.79 -3.21
C TYR A 165 -32.10 13.40 -2.55
N ASP A 166 -33.10 12.53 -2.66
CA ASP A 166 -33.06 11.17 -2.09
C ASP A 166 -32.04 10.29 -2.84
N ASP A 167 -31.74 10.61 -4.10
CA ASP A 167 -30.75 9.90 -4.92
C ASP A 167 -29.31 10.38 -4.74
N LEU A 168 -29.07 11.42 -3.93
CA LEU A 168 -27.71 11.98 -3.69
C LEU A 168 -26.76 10.94 -3.08
N ALA A 169 -27.26 10.04 -2.23
CA ALA A 169 -26.44 8.97 -1.65
C ALA A 169 -25.88 8.03 -2.74
N VAL A 170 -26.72 7.68 -3.74
CA VAL A 170 -26.30 6.84 -4.88
C VAL A 170 -25.28 7.59 -5.75
N ALA A 171 -25.53 8.87 -6.00
CA ALA A 171 -24.61 9.70 -6.79
C ALA A 171 -23.26 9.90 -6.08
N ARG A 172 -23.26 10.03 -4.75
CA ARG A 172 -22.05 10.04 -3.91
C ARG A 172 -21.30 8.72 -4.00
N GLY A 173 -21.96 7.59 -3.88
CA GLY A 173 -21.33 6.27 -4.02
C GLY A 173 -20.59 6.12 -5.35
N ARG A 174 -21.15 6.64 -6.45
CA ARG A 174 -20.47 6.63 -7.76
C ARG A 174 -19.19 7.46 -7.79
N ILE A 175 -19.11 8.54 -7.02
CA ILE A 175 -17.88 9.33 -6.87
C ILE A 175 -16.85 8.53 -6.08
N GLU A 176 -17.27 7.96 -4.93
CA GLU A 176 -16.43 7.13 -4.07
C GLU A 176 -15.87 5.91 -4.80
N ASP A 177 -16.70 5.21 -5.57
CA ASP A 177 -16.28 4.05 -6.37
C ASP A 177 -15.19 4.41 -7.39
N LYS A 178 -15.32 5.55 -8.07
CA LYS A 178 -14.31 6.00 -9.05
C LYS A 178 -12.97 6.36 -8.38
N VAL A 179 -13.02 7.05 -7.24
CA VAL A 179 -11.81 7.40 -6.48
C VAL A 179 -11.13 6.13 -5.95
N ASN A 180 -11.91 5.22 -5.35
CA ASN A 180 -11.37 3.96 -4.84
C ASN A 180 -10.76 3.09 -5.95
N ALA A 181 -11.40 2.99 -7.11
CA ALA A 181 -10.86 2.26 -8.25
C ALA A 181 -9.51 2.84 -8.73
N LEU A 182 -9.37 4.17 -8.76
CA LEU A 182 -8.10 4.81 -9.08
C LEU A 182 -7.04 4.51 -8.03
N LEU A 183 -7.40 4.64 -6.74
CA LEU A 183 -6.46 4.42 -5.64
C LEU A 183 -5.99 2.97 -5.58
N THR A 184 -6.84 1.99 -5.91
CA THR A 184 -6.45 0.57 -6.04
C THR A 184 -5.35 0.39 -7.08
N VAL A 185 -5.48 0.99 -8.27
CA VAL A 185 -4.45 0.90 -9.33
C VAL A 185 -3.13 1.54 -8.89
N ILE A 186 -3.21 2.65 -8.14
CA ILE A 186 -2.02 3.33 -7.62
C ILE A 186 -1.36 2.48 -6.52
N ASP A 187 -2.15 1.88 -5.64
CA ASP A 187 -1.68 1.00 -4.57
C ASP A 187 -0.94 -0.22 -5.12
N ASP A 188 -1.52 -0.89 -6.12
CA ASP A 188 -0.86 -2.01 -6.83
C ASP A 188 0.51 -1.60 -7.39
N SER A 189 0.59 -0.40 -7.98
CA SER A 189 1.84 0.13 -8.54
C SER A 189 2.86 0.47 -7.44
N LEU A 190 2.41 1.05 -6.33
CA LEU A 190 3.23 1.36 -5.17
C LEU A 190 3.81 0.07 -4.56
N ILE A 191 2.97 -0.96 -4.38
CA ILE A 191 3.39 -2.28 -3.86
C ILE A 191 4.43 -2.92 -4.78
N ALA A 192 4.25 -2.85 -6.11
CA ALA A 192 5.21 -3.38 -7.08
C ALA A 192 6.56 -2.65 -7.02
N ASP A 193 6.55 -1.32 -6.95
CA ASP A 193 7.76 -0.49 -6.83
C ASP A 193 8.50 -0.75 -5.51
N ARG A 194 7.75 -0.90 -4.41
CA ARG A 194 8.28 -1.28 -3.11
C ARG A 194 8.96 -2.64 -3.16
N ALA A 195 8.30 -3.63 -3.75
CA ALA A 195 8.86 -4.99 -3.89
C ALA A 195 10.14 -4.99 -4.71
N ALA A 196 10.19 -4.22 -5.81
CA ALA A 196 11.39 -4.07 -6.62
C ALA A 196 12.54 -3.40 -5.83
N ALA A 197 12.25 -2.35 -5.06
CA ALA A 197 13.23 -1.67 -4.22
C ALA A 197 13.78 -2.59 -3.11
N ALA A 198 12.90 -3.33 -2.44
CA ALA A 198 13.27 -4.30 -1.42
C ALA A 198 14.16 -5.41 -2.01
N SER A 199 13.78 -5.97 -3.16
CA SER A 199 14.58 -7.00 -3.85
C SER A 199 15.96 -6.52 -4.27
N ALA A 200 16.09 -5.24 -4.66
CA ALA A 200 17.39 -4.63 -4.98
C ALA A 200 18.26 -4.43 -3.73
N HIS A 201 17.65 -4.11 -2.59
CA HIS A 201 18.33 -3.99 -1.31
C HIS A 201 18.78 -5.36 -0.79
N ASP A 202 17.94 -6.38 -0.93
CA ASP A 202 18.21 -7.77 -0.57
C ASP A 202 19.10 -8.49 -1.62
N SER A 203 20.07 -7.79 -2.17
CA SER A 203 20.98 -8.36 -3.17
C SER A 203 21.95 -9.39 -2.56
N PRO A 204 22.50 -10.33 -3.35
CA PRO A 204 23.53 -11.25 -2.89
C PRO A 204 24.76 -10.54 -2.30
N GLU A 205 25.11 -9.39 -2.86
CA GLU A 205 26.23 -8.56 -2.40
C GLU A 205 25.95 -7.98 -1.01
N GLU A 206 24.72 -7.52 -0.77
CA GLU A 206 24.31 -7.00 0.54
C GLU A 206 24.28 -8.11 1.60
N TYR A 207 23.75 -9.28 1.28
CA TYR A 207 23.80 -10.44 2.18
C TYR A 207 25.24 -10.87 2.48
N HIS A 208 26.12 -10.81 1.50
CA HIS A 208 27.55 -11.07 1.73
C HIS A 208 28.15 -10.01 2.67
N ARG A 209 27.89 -8.73 2.46
CA ARG A 209 28.32 -7.64 3.33
C ARG A 209 27.87 -7.87 4.77
N VAL A 210 26.59 -8.15 4.98
CA VAL A 210 25.99 -8.41 6.30
C VAL A 210 26.65 -9.62 6.97
N SER A 211 26.87 -10.71 6.23
CA SER A 211 27.49 -11.93 6.77
C SER A 211 28.92 -11.75 7.20
N MET A 212 29.69 -10.89 6.52
CA MET A 212 31.10 -10.63 6.78
C MET A 212 31.36 -9.48 7.77
N ALA A 213 30.33 -8.72 8.12
CA ALA A 213 30.46 -7.52 8.96
C ALA A 213 30.89 -7.81 10.41
N CYS A 214 30.63 -9.05 10.89
CA CYS A 214 31.01 -9.45 12.24
C CYS A 214 32.12 -10.49 12.21
N PRO A 215 33.12 -10.42 13.10
CA PRO A 215 34.17 -11.44 13.20
C PRO A 215 33.54 -12.80 13.51
N ALA A 216 34.10 -13.87 12.88
CA ALA A 216 33.72 -15.22 13.22
C ALA A 216 33.91 -15.45 14.72
N ILE A 217 32.88 -16.00 15.38
CA ILE A 217 33.03 -16.43 16.77
C ILE A 217 34.03 -17.58 16.74
N THR A 218 35.29 -17.32 17.11
CA THR A 218 36.20 -18.38 17.45
C THR A 218 35.69 -19.02 18.74
N VAL A 219 34.97 -20.12 18.60
CA VAL A 219 34.68 -20.98 19.74
C VAL A 219 36.04 -21.56 20.12
N ASP A 220 36.68 -20.99 21.14
CA ASP A 220 37.81 -21.62 21.77
C ASP A 220 37.35 -23.01 22.18
N SER A 221 37.79 -24.03 21.44
CA SER A 221 37.54 -25.41 21.84
C SER A 221 38.09 -25.55 23.25
N PRO A 222 37.29 -25.99 24.22
CA PRO A 222 37.80 -26.17 25.58
C PRO A 222 38.98 -27.11 25.46
N SER A 223 40.16 -26.67 25.87
CA SER A 223 41.35 -27.47 25.98
C SER A 223 40.99 -28.71 26.75
N ILE A 224 40.87 -29.86 26.06
CA ILE A 224 40.72 -31.18 26.70
C ILE A 224 42.00 -31.39 27.47
N ALA A 225 41.97 -31.14 28.78
CA ALA A 225 43.07 -31.47 29.65
C ALA A 225 43.34 -32.98 29.53
N PRO A 226 44.61 -33.40 29.33
CA PRO A 226 44.92 -34.79 29.20
C PRO A 226 44.50 -35.54 30.45
N HIS A 227 43.71 -36.59 30.26
CA HIS A 227 43.28 -37.49 31.31
C HIS A 227 44.53 -38.14 31.97
N PRO A 228 44.70 -38.05 33.31
CA PRO A 228 45.85 -38.73 33.94
C PRO A 228 45.65 -40.24 33.79
N GLU A 229 46.67 -40.86 33.13
CA GLU A 229 46.77 -42.35 33.05
C GLU A 229 46.80 -42.91 34.48
N ARG A 230 45.82 -43.72 34.85
CA ARG A 230 45.86 -44.51 36.04
C ARG A 230 46.78 -45.68 35.82
N HIS A 231 48.03 -45.57 36.31
CA HIS A 231 48.88 -46.75 36.52
C HIS A 231 48.27 -47.61 37.65
N GLY A 232 47.71 -48.76 37.23
CA GLY A 232 47.29 -49.80 38.17
C GLY A 232 48.51 -50.59 38.60
N SER A 233 48.62 -50.79 39.90
CA SER A 233 49.49 -51.80 40.53
C SER A 233 48.71 -53.04 40.83
#